data_6154ef41b43980a1cebf38f5914fd6b5
#
_entry.id   6154ef41b43980a1cebf38f5914fd6b5
#
_cell.length_a   1.000
_cell.length_b   1.000
_cell.length_c   1.000
_cell.angle_alpha   90.00
_cell.angle_beta   90.00
_cell.angle_gamma   90.00
#
_symmetry.space_group_name_H-M   'P 1'
#
loop_
_entity.id
_entity.type
_entity.pdbx_description
1 polymer ?
#
loop_
_entity_poly.entity_id
_entity_poly.type
_entity_poly.pdbx_seq_one_letter_code
_entity_poly.pdbx_strand_id
1 'polypeptide(L)'
;VEEFTTPVDGDYKLECWGSQGGIVSSFYVPGNGGYSVGWYESLANRILYICVGNHGAYGSYSYNNNIGTNIVSGLPGGGATHISINSGGELKTFAEHPTDVLLVAGGGGSCDMGVKESRGIGGHGGGKTGTAGSHSGSQFYPDGTGASDVAGGKTSYYSSGAYHIDGSFGLGGVAAISGDYGAQGGSGWYGGGGCEFSGTSGGGSAY
;
A
#
# COMPACT_ATOMS: atom_id res chain seq x y z
N VAL A 1 13.65 9.60 -2.17
CA VAL A 1 14.63 8.50 -2.09
C VAL A 1 15.89 9.04 -1.44
N GLU A 2 16.39 8.33 -0.44
CA GLU A 2 17.64 8.64 0.26
C GLU A 2 18.70 7.61 -0.14
N GLU A 3 19.96 8.03 -0.09
CA GLU A 3 21.11 7.17 -0.38
C GLU A 3 21.88 6.85 0.91
N PHE A 4 22.20 5.58 1.09
CA PHE A 4 23.09 5.12 2.16
C PHE A 4 24.29 4.42 1.54
N THR A 5 25.49 4.94 1.79
CA THR A 5 26.73 4.30 1.35
C THR A 5 27.28 3.41 2.46
N THR A 6 27.47 2.12 2.18
CA THR A 6 28.03 1.16 3.14
C THR A 6 29.49 1.53 3.50
N PRO A 7 29.82 1.80 4.76
CA PRO A 7 31.15 2.27 5.14
C PRO A 7 32.23 1.18 5.16
N VAL A 8 31.83 -0.08 5.36
CA VAL A 8 32.74 -1.24 5.49
C VAL A 8 32.12 -2.47 4.84
N ASP A 9 32.93 -3.48 4.57
CA ASP A 9 32.42 -4.81 4.21
C ASP A 9 31.73 -5.44 5.42
N GLY A 10 30.62 -6.13 5.21
CA GLY A 10 29.95 -6.84 6.28
C GLY A 10 28.45 -7.02 6.10
N ASP A 11 27.82 -7.55 7.15
CA ASP A 11 26.38 -7.82 7.19
C ASP A 11 25.63 -6.61 7.75
N TYR A 12 24.71 -6.10 6.96
CA TYR A 12 23.84 -4.99 7.30
C TYR A 12 22.45 -5.51 7.65
N LYS A 13 21.96 -5.16 8.84
CA LYS A 13 20.56 -5.39 9.18
C LYS A 13 19.73 -4.28 8.53
N LEU A 14 18.81 -4.68 7.68
CA LEU A 14 17.85 -3.80 7.01
C LEU A 14 16.49 -3.93 7.69
N GLU A 15 15.85 -2.80 8.01
CA GLU A 15 14.52 -2.75 8.63
C GLU A 15 13.68 -1.70 7.94
N CYS A 16 12.44 -2.06 7.59
CA CYS A 16 11.47 -1.18 6.95
C CYS A 16 10.13 -1.22 7.67
N TRP A 17 9.46 -0.08 7.72
CA TRP A 17 8.05 0.06 8.13
C TRP A 17 7.28 0.72 7.01
N GLY A 18 6.21 0.08 6.56
CA GLY A 18 5.27 0.69 5.64
C GLY A 18 4.42 1.75 6.34
N SER A 19 3.83 2.67 5.59
CA SER A 19 2.98 3.67 6.19
C SER A 19 1.56 3.16 6.43
N GLN A 20 0.84 3.77 7.35
CA GLN A 20 -0.59 3.52 7.51
C GLN A 20 -1.38 4.13 6.36
N GLY A 21 -2.61 3.63 6.14
CA GLY A 21 -3.56 4.21 5.19
C GLY A 21 -4.05 5.60 5.60
N GLY A 22 -4.57 6.34 4.63
CA GLY A 22 -5.18 7.65 4.88
C GLY A 22 -6.46 7.55 5.73
N ILE A 23 -6.75 8.61 6.49
CA ILE A 23 -7.92 8.73 7.35
C ILE A 23 -8.62 10.07 7.15
N VAL A 24 -9.96 10.09 7.20
CA VAL A 24 -10.76 11.33 7.12
C VAL A 24 -11.43 11.66 8.43
N SER A 25 -11.77 10.70 9.25
CA SER A 25 -12.47 10.93 10.50
C SER A 25 -12.11 9.88 11.57
N SER A 26 -12.34 10.23 12.83
CA SER A 26 -12.08 9.36 13.97
C SER A 26 -12.97 8.09 14.05
N PHE A 27 -13.95 7.97 13.17
CA PHE A 27 -14.83 6.79 13.11
C PHE A 27 -14.24 5.64 12.29
N TYR A 28 -13.21 5.91 11.49
CA TYR A 28 -12.57 4.94 10.60
C TYR A 28 -11.13 4.74 11.03
N VAL A 29 -10.71 3.49 11.09
CA VAL A 29 -9.36 3.12 11.46
C VAL A 29 -8.62 2.70 10.19
N PRO A 30 -7.61 3.45 9.74
CA PRO A 30 -6.80 3.00 8.62
C PRO A 30 -6.00 1.77 9.03
N GLY A 31 -5.66 0.94 8.06
CA GLY A 31 -4.73 -0.15 8.26
C GLY A 31 -3.34 0.37 8.63
N ASN A 32 -2.68 -0.28 9.55
CA ASN A 32 -1.27 0.01 9.84
C ASN A 32 -0.38 -0.52 8.72
N GLY A 33 0.77 0.10 8.51
CA GLY A 33 1.83 -0.45 7.67
C GLY A 33 2.43 -1.72 8.28
N GLY A 34 3.00 -2.55 7.42
CA GLY A 34 3.74 -3.75 7.81
C GLY A 34 5.17 -3.43 8.27
N TYR A 35 5.83 -4.44 8.78
CA TYR A 35 7.24 -4.41 9.15
C TYR A 35 7.97 -5.54 8.44
N SER A 36 9.17 -5.24 7.93
CA SER A 36 10.06 -6.23 7.32
C SER A 36 11.48 -6.06 7.82
N VAL A 37 12.17 -7.17 7.97
CA VAL A 37 13.57 -7.20 8.39
C VAL A 37 14.33 -8.27 7.62
N GLY A 38 15.55 -7.95 7.24
CA GLY A 38 16.46 -8.86 6.55
C GLY A 38 17.92 -8.52 6.84
N TRP A 39 18.81 -9.37 6.36
CA TRP A 39 20.24 -9.15 6.39
C TRP A 39 20.79 -9.12 4.98
N TYR A 40 21.68 -8.18 4.72
CA TYR A 40 22.31 -7.99 3.43
C TYR A 40 23.82 -7.90 3.60
N GLU A 41 24.54 -8.86 3.01
CA GLU A 41 26.00 -8.83 2.93
C GLU A 41 26.41 -7.82 1.86
N SER A 42 27.20 -6.83 2.23
CA SER A 42 27.65 -5.79 1.31
C SER A 42 29.12 -5.53 1.43
N LEU A 43 29.75 -5.18 0.31
CA LEU A 43 31.06 -4.56 0.27
C LEU A 43 30.99 -3.09 0.66
N ALA A 44 32.08 -2.54 1.13
CA ALA A 44 32.23 -1.10 1.36
C ALA A 44 31.96 -0.29 0.08
N ASN A 45 31.50 0.94 0.26
CA ASN A 45 31.21 1.91 -0.80
C ASN A 45 30.10 1.46 -1.79
N ARG A 46 29.23 0.55 -1.38
CA ARG A 46 27.99 0.27 -2.10
C ARG A 46 26.92 1.25 -1.68
N ILE A 47 26.14 1.72 -2.65
CA ILE A 47 25.00 2.60 -2.40
C ILE A 47 23.73 1.76 -2.32
N LEU A 48 22.98 1.93 -1.22
CA LEU A 48 21.63 1.44 -1.07
C LEU A 48 20.67 2.63 -1.18
N TYR A 49 19.58 2.45 -1.90
CA TYR A 49 18.55 3.47 -2.12
C TYR A 49 17.34 3.16 -1.25
N ILE A 50 16.95 4.11 -0.41
CA ILE A 50 15.88 3.97 0.57
C ILE A 50 14.71 4.84 0.12
N CYS A 51 13.58 4.22 -0.16
CA CYS A 51 12.35 4.89 -0.55
C CYS A 51 11.31 4.72 0.56
N VAL A 52 11.07 5.78 1.32
CA VAL A 52 10.12 5.77 2.44
C VAL A 52 8.73 6.13 1.92
N GLY A 53 7.76 5.22 2.13
CA GLY A 53 6.35 5.49 1.88
C GLY A 53 5.76 6.46 2.89
N ASN A 54 4.72 7.18 2.48
CA ASN A 54 3.95 8.02 3.39
C ASN A 54 2.45 7.71 3.29
N HIS A 55 1.66 8.21 4.22
CA HIS A 55 0.22 8.28 4.07
C HIS A 55 -0.13 9.56 3.28
N GLY A 56 -1.10 9.47 2.36
CA GLY A 56 -1.62 10.63 1.65
C GLY A 56 -2.75 11.31 2.42
N ALA A 57 -3.06 12.54 2.06
CA ALA A 57 -4.25 13.24 2.50
C ALA A 57 -5.43 12.96 1.56
N TYR A 58 -6.65 13.24 2.00
CA TYR A 58 -7.84 13.15 1.17
C TYR A 58 -7.66 13.88 -0.18
N GLY A 59 -8.02 13.22 -1.26
CA GLY A 59 -7.87 13.79 -2.59
C GLY A 59 -6.43 13.87 -3.11
N SER A 60 -5.49 13.17 -2.49
CA SER A 60 -4.09 13.08 -2.94
C SER A 60 -3.64 11.62 -3.02
N TYR A 61 -2.41 11.40 -3.46
CA TYR A 61 -1.77 10.09 -3.43
C TYR A 61 -0.74 10.01 -2.32
N SER A 62 -0.56 8.80 -1.79
CA SER A 62 0.60 8.50 -0.96
C SER A 62 1.84 8.34 -1.82
N TYR A 63 2.98 8.86 -1.37
CA TYR A 63 4.25 8.57 -2.02
C TYR A 63 4.54 7.06 -1.94
N ASN A 64 5.05 6.50 -3.00
CA ASN A 64 5.23 5.06 -3.21
C ASN A 64 3.90 4.26 -3.24
N ASN A 65 2.80 4.91 -3.60
CA ASN A 65 1.50 4.30 -3.91
C ASN A 65 0.71 5.12 -4.93
N ASN A 66 1.40 5.78 -5.84
CA ASN A 66 0.79 6.65 -6.84
C ASN A 66 0.47 5.87 -8.12
N ILE A 67 -0.80 5.68 -8.40
CA ILE A 67 -1.27 4.98 -9.62
C ILE A 67 -1.12 5.78 -10.91
N GLY A 68 -0.71 7.05 -10.82
CA GLY A 68 -0.42 7.87 -12.02
C GLY A 68 -1.61 8.22 -12.90
N THR A 69 -2.84 8.06 -12.41
CA THR A 69 -4.08 8.39 -13.11
C THR A 69 -4.74 9.63 -12.52
N ASN A 70 -5.60 10.30 -13.29
CA ASN A 70 -6.44 11.40 -12.77
C ASN A 70 -7.57 10.90 -11.86
N ILE A 71 -7.58 9.62 -11.53
CA ILE A 71 -8.55 9.02 -10.63
C ILE A 71 -8.01 9.19 -9.23
N VAL A 72 -8.46 10.23 -8.58
CA VAL A 72 -8.16 10.49 -7.19
C VAL A 72 -9.08 9.59 -6.37
N SER A 73 -8.54 8.62 -5.67
CA SER A 73 -9.30 7.95 -4.61
C SER A 73 -9.63 8.95 -3.52
N GLY A 74 -10.80 8.85 -2.91
CA GLY A 74 -11.15 9.71 -1.77
C GLY A 74 -10.07 9.65 -0.71
N LEU A 75 -9.62 8.46 -0.37
CA LEU A 75 -8.57 8.21 0.62
C LEU A 75 -7.47 7.31 0.06
N PRO A 76 -6.23 7.79 0.03
CA PRO A 76 -5.10 7.01 -0.44
C PRO A 76 -4.74 5.90 0.56
N GLY A 77 -4.42 4.73 0.05
CA GLY A 77 -3.73 3.70 0.83
C GLY A 77 -2.32 4.15 1.21
N GLY A 78 -1.77 3.56 2.26
CA GLY A 78 -0.39 3.82 2.68
C GLY A 78 0.64 3.37 1.64
N GLY A 79 1.72 4.13 1.52
CA GLY A 79 2.86 3.80 0.68
C GLY A 79 3.74 2.72 1.30
N ALA A 80 4.30 1.84 0.48
CA ALA A 80 5.33 0.91 0.90
C ALA A 80 6.65 1.64 1.21
N THR A 81 7.45 1.10 2.11
CA THR A 81 8.85 1.47 2.25
C THR A 81 9.71 0.34 1.69
N HIS A 82 10.73 0.68 0.90
CA HIS A 82 11.62 -0.34 0.35
C HIS A 82 13.07 0.13 0.31
N ILE A 83 13.97 -0.85 0.23
CA ILE A 83 15.41 -0.66 0.02
C ILE A 83 15.80 -1.41 -1.24
N SER A 84 16.59 -0.76 -2.11
CA SER A 84 17.05 -1.31 -3.38
C SER A 84 18.53 -1.05 -3.61
N ILE A 85 19.12 -1.81 -4.53
CA ILE A 85 20.52 -1.66 -4.96
C ILE A 85 20.68 -0.71 -6.15
N ASN A 86 19.60 -0.36 -6.80
CA ASN A 86 19.57 0.59 -7.92
C ASN A 86 18.58 1.73 -7.64
N SER A 87 18.86 2.91 -8.20
CA SER A 87 18.01 4.10 -8.06
C SER A 87 16.80 3.99 -9.00
N GLY A 88 15.65 3.54 -8.48
CA GLY A 88 14.42 3.41 -9.28
C GLY A 88 13.29 4.36 -8.87
N GLY A 89 13.38 5.00 -7.71
CA GLY A 89 12.31 5.84 -7.20
C GLY A 89 11.22 5.02 -6.50
N GLU A 90 9.96 5.12 -6.94
CA GLU A 90 8.85 4.36 -6.36
C GLU A 90 8.93 2.85 -6.69
N LEU A 91 8.45 2.00 -5.80
CA LEU A 91 8.53 0.53 -5.92
C LEU A 91 8.01 0.01 -7.27
N LYS A 92 6.93 0.58 -7.80
CA LYS A 92 6.36 0.19 -9.11
C LYS A 92 7.34 0.28 -10.28
N THR A 93 8.38 1.12 -10.18
CA THR A 93 9.38 1.27 -11.24
C THR A 93 10.32 0.08 -11.36
N PHE A 94 10.34 -0.80 -10.37
CA PHE A 94 11.13 -2.03 -10.35
C PHE A 94 10.38 -3.25 -10.92
N ALA A 95 9.19 -3.07 -11.51
CA ALA A 95 8.39 -4.21 -12.02
C ALA A 95 9.14 -5.09 -13.02
N GLU A 96 10.00 -4.50 -13.85
CA GLU A 96 10.84 -5.23 -14.83
C GLU A 96 12.16 -5.77 -14.21
N HIS A 97 12.55 -5.26 -13.04
CA HIS A 97 13.80 -5.61 -12.35
C HIS A 97 13.58 -5.81 -10.85
N PRO A 98 12.65 -6.70 -10.45
CA PRO A 98 12.29 -6.87 -9.04
C PRO A 98 13.45 -7.38 -8.16
N THR A 99 14.45 -8.03 -8.77
CA THR A 99 15.67 -8.50 -8.06
C THR A 99 16.57 -7.40 -7.55
N ASP A 100 16.36 -6.14 -7.99
CA ASP A 100 17.08 -4.98 -7.49
C ASP A 100 16.55 -4.50 -6.13
N VAL A 101 15.37 -4.99 -5.73
CA VAL A 101 14.76 -4.66 -4.44
C VAL A 101 15.17 -5.70 -3.40
N LEU A 102 15.75 -5.23 -2.29
CA LEU A 102 16.25 -6.08 -1.20
C LEU A 102 15.21 -6.35 -0.12
N LEU A 103 14.37 -5.36 0.17
CA LEU A 103 13.43 -5.43 1.27
C LEU A 103 12.23 -4.49 1.00
N VAL A 104 11.02 -4.96 1.31
CA VAL A 104 9.79 -4.17 1.21
C VAL A 104 8.95 -4.36 2.46
N ALA A 105 8.43 -3.27 3.02
CA ALA A 105 7.37 -3.28 4.01
C ALA A 105 6.08 -2.69 3.39
N GLY A 106 5.01 -3.45 3.37
CA GLY A 106 3.74 -3.05 2.75
C GLY A 106 3.01 -1.97 3.54
N GLY A 107 2.34 -1.07 2.84
CA GLY A 107 1.46 -0.04 3.40
C GLY A 107 0.10 -0.60 3.84
N GLY A 108 -0.59 0.08 4.74
CA GLY A 108 -1.95 -0.23 5.15
C GLY A 108 -2.99 0.31 4.16
N GLY A 109 -4.13 -0.35 4.06
CA GLY A 109 -5.29 0.12 3.31
C GLY A 109 -5.99 1.29 4.01
N SER A 110 -6.71 2.11 3.26
CA SER A 110 -7.52 3.20 3.79
C SER A 110 -8.98 2.76 4.03
N CYS A 111 -9.78 3.68 4.58
CA CYS A 111 -11.22 3.51 4.76
C CYS A 111 -11.94 4.74 4.21
N ASP A 112 -13.02 4.54 3.46
CA ASP A 112 -13.82 5.65 2.95
C ASP A 112 -14.88 6.15 3.96
N MET A 113 -15.33 7.39 3.74
CA MET A 113 -16.40 8.01 4.51
C MET A 113 -17.76 7.41 4.16
N GLY A 114 -18.10 6.34 4.79
CA GLY A 114 -19.46 5.81 4.72
C GLY A 114 -20.30 6.15 5.92
N VAL A 115 -21.51 5.68 5.89
CA VAL A 115 -22.60 5.95 6.85
C VAL A 115 -22.14 5.84 8.31
N LYS A 116 -22.56 6.80 9.12
CA LYS A 116 -22.20 7.00 10.54
C LYS A 116 -22.32 5.80 11.50
N GLU A 117 -22.79 4.65 11.03
CA GLU A 117 -23.13 3.50 11.87
C GLU A 117 -22.24 2.26 11.65
N SER A 118 -21.38 2.25 10.63
CA SER A 118 -20.46 1.15 10.37
C SER A 118 -19.02 1.59 10.60
N ARG A 119 -18.33 0.94 11.52
CA ARG A 119 -16.90 1.17 11.75
C ARG A 119 -16.11 0.38 10.73
N GLY A 120 -15.46 1.08 9.80
CA GLY A 120 -14.54 0.49 8.84
C GLY A 120 -13.13 0.40 9.43
N ILE A 121 -12.44 -0.68 9.12
CA ILE A 121 -11.03 -0.91 9.46
C ILE A 121 -10.31 -1.25 8.16
N GLY A 122 -9.36 -0.43 7.75
CA GLY A 122 -8.48 -0.71 6.61
C GLY A 122 -7.60 -1.93 6.88
N GLY A 123 -7.33 -2.71 5.87
CA GLY A 123 -6.44 -3.87 5.96
C GLY A 123 -5.02 -3.47 6.32
N HIS A 124 -4.39 -4.20 7.23
CA HIS A 124 -3.00 -3.94 7.62
C HIS A 124 -2.03 -4.43 6.54
N GLY A 125 -0.97 -3.67 6.31
CA GLY A 125 0.20 -4.16 5.58
C GLY A 125 0.81 -5.32 6.35
N GLY A 126 1.23 -6.37 5.64
CA GLY A 126 1.68 -7.59 6.28
C GLY A 126 3.05 -8.05 5.82
N GLY A 127 3.46 -9.21 6.35
CA GLY A 127 4.56 -10.00 5.85
C GLY A 127 4.20 -10.60 4.49
N LYS A 128 4.14 -11.94 4.36
CA LYS A 128 3.73 -12.59 3.11
C LYS A 128 2.33 -12.22 2.63
N THR A 129 1.44 -11.81 3.54
CA THR A 129 0.07 -11.42 3.20
C THR A 129 -0.34 -10.19 4.00
N GLY A 130 -0.88 -9.18 3.30
CA GLY A 130 -1.65 -8.12 3.92
C GLY A 130 -3.06 -8.62 4.30
N THR A 131 -3.73 -7.94 5.22
CA THR A 131 -5.11 -8.31 5.58
C THR A 131 -6.13 -7.62 4.68
N ALA A 132 -7.31 -8.23 4.52
CA ALA A 132 -8.45 -7.57 3.92
C ALA A 132 -8.91 -6.39 4.78
N GLY A 133 -9.56 -5.41 4.17
CA GLY A 133 -10.38 -4.46 4.91
C GLY A 133 -11.56 -5.16 5.57
N SER A 134 -12.15 -4.52 6.56
CA SER A 134 -13.34 -5.04 7.24
C SER A 134 -14.22 -3.90 7.77
N HIS A 135 -15.53 -4.15 7.89
CA HIS A 135 -16.45 -3.22 8.51
C HIS A 135 -17.43 -3.94 9.44
N SER A 136 -17.91 -3.24 10.46
CA SER A 136 -18.95 -3.73 11.36
C SER A 136 -20.29 -3.11 10.96
N GLY A 137 -21.29 -3.91 10.68
CA GLY A 137 -22.65 -3.46 10.34
C GLY A 137 -23.34 -4.38 9.34
N SER A 138 -24.65 -4.21 9.19
CA SER A 138 -25.49 -5.03 8.31
C SER A 138 -25.56 -4.51 6.87
N GLN A 139 -24.85 -3.46 6.53
CA GLN A 139 -24.83 -2.89 5.19
C GLN A 139 -23.72 -3.55 4.36
N PHE A 140 -24.09 -3.99 3.17
CA PHE A 140 -23.17 -4.62 2.21
C PHE A 140 -22.32 -3.52 1.54
N TYR A 141 -21.22 -3.18 2.16
CA TYR A 141 -20.18 -2.41 1.48
C TYR A 141 -19.05 -3.37 1.09
N PRO A 142 -18.53 -3.24 -0.12
CA PRO A 142 -17.48 -4.15 -0.56
C PRO A 142 -16.17 -3.81 0.15
N ASP A 143 -15.49 -4.85 0.65
CA ASP A 143 -14.15 -4.73 1.23
C ASP A 143 -13.10 -5.23 0.23
N GLY A 144 -12.04 -4.46 0.04
CA GLY A 144 -10.89 -4.87 -0.73
C GLY A 144 -10.10 -5.95 -0.01
N THR A 145 -9.59 -6.94 -0.76
CA THR A 145 -8.78 -8.01 -0.16
C THR A 145 -7.33 -7.57 0.06
N GLY A 146 -6.67 -8.17 1.04
CA GLY A 146 -5.22 -8.02 1.20
C GLY A 146 -4.44 -8.63 0.03
N ALA A 147 -3.21 -8.17 -0.18
CA ALA A 147 -2.28 -8.76 -1.13
C ALA A 147 -1.57 -9.99 -0.54
N SER A 148 -0.98 -10.81 -1.40
CA SER A 148 -0.02 -11.85 -1.03
C SER A 148 1.36 -11.56 -1.62
N ASP A 149 2.35 -12.39 -1.30
CA ASP A 149 3.70 -12.33 -1.88
C ASP A 149 3.75 -12.74 -3.37
N VAL A 150 2.65 -13.21 -3.93
CA VAL A 150 2.55 -13.67 -5.33
C VAL A 150 1.46 -12.97 -6.13
N ALA A 151 0.57 -12.22 -5.50
CA ALA A 151 -0.55 -11.57 -6.19
C ALA A 151 -1.09 -10.33 -5.45
N GLY A 152 -1.54 -9.35 -6.21
CA GLY A 152 -2.26 -8.20 -5.69
C GLY A 152 -3.65 -8.53 -5.15
N GLY A 153 -4.12 -7.74 -4.20
CA GLY A 153 -5.45 -7.84 -3.64
C GLY A 153 -6.52 -7.44 -4.66
N LYS A 154 -7.70 -8.06 -4.54
CA LYS A 154 -8.83 -7.77 -5.40
C LYS A 154 -9.57 -6.52 -4.91
N THR A 155 -9.79 -5.61 -5.83
CA THR A 155 -10.61 -4.44 -5.62
C THR A 155 -12.08 -4.81 -5.65
N SER A 156 -12.82 -4.36 -4.66
CA SER A 156 -14.26 -4.59 -4.55
C SER A 156 -15.05 -3.39 -5.03
N TYR A 157 -16.05 -3.62 -5.86
CA TYR A 157 -16.93 -2.60 -6.39
C TYR A 157 -18.35 -3.14 -6.52
N TYR A 158 -19.33 -2.24 -6.38
CA TYR A 158 -20.75 -2.56 -6.46
C TYR A 158 -21.37 -2.13 -7.80
N SER A 159 -20.89 -1.02 -8.35
CA SER A 159 -21.48 -0.41 -9.53
C SER A 159 -20.89 -0.99 -10.82
N SER A 160 -21.73 -1.42 -11.75
CA SER A 160 -21.29 -1.96 -13.05
C SER A 160 -20.52 -0.96 -13.94
N GLY A 161 -20.55 0.32 -13.60
CA GLY A 161 -19.83 1.41 -14.30
C GLY A 161 -18.60 1.92 -13.56
N ALA A 162 -18.23 1.30 -12.44
CA ALA A 162 -17.06 1.71 -11.68
C ALA A 162 -15.76 1.43 -12.45
N TYR A 163 -14.88 2.42 -12.50
CA TYR A 163 -13.49 2.19 -12.86
C TYR A 163 -12.80 1.50 -11.70
N HIS A 164 -12.16 0.38 -11.94
CA HIS A 164 -11.44 -0.34 -10.90
C HIS A 164 -10.13 -0.93 -11.41
N ILE A 165 -9.14 -0.93 -10.54
CA ILE A 165 -7.85 -1.59 -10.74
C ILE A 165 -7.58 -2.42 -9.49
N ASP A 166 -7.23 -3.68 -9.67
CA ASP A 166 -6.72 -4.54 -8.60
C ASP A 166 -5.34 -4.08 -8.14
N GLY A 167 -4.95 -4.46 -6.95
CA GLY A 167 -3.59 -4.27 -6.49
C GLY A 167 -2.59 -4.97 -7.40
N SER A 168 -1.42 -4.37 -7.56
CA SER A 168 -0.34 -4.90 -8.41
C SER A 168 1.02 -4.64 -7.76
N PHE A 169 2.10 -5.05 -8.42
CA PHE A 169 3.45 -4.79 -7.92
C PHE A 169 3.67 -3.29 -7.64
N GLY A 170 4.00 -2.96 -6.41
CA GLY A 170 4.27 -1.60 -5.97
C GLY A 170 3.04 -0.68 -5.84
N LEU A 171 1.82 -1.17 -6.11
CA LEU A 171 0.63 -0.33 -6.18
C LEU A 171 -0.60 -0.98 -5.52
N GLY A 172 -1.27 -0.23 -4.66
CA GLY A 172 -2.59 -0.58 -4.15
C GLY A 172 -3.69 -0.35 -5.19
N GLY A 173 -4.70 -1.21 -5.18
CA GLY A 173 -5.87 -1.12 -6.04
C GLY A 173 -6.78 0.05 -5.68
N VAL A 174 -7.65 0.43 -6.60
CA VAL A 174 -8.61 1.52 -6.44
C VAL A 174 -9.91 1.19 -7.18
N ALA A 175 -11.03 1.63 -6.63
CA ALA A 175 -12.28 1.72 -7.34
C ALA A 175 -12.83 3.15 -7.21
N ALA A 176 -13.39 3.66 -8.29
CA ALA A 176 -14.00 4.99 -8.33
C ALA A 176 -15.15 5.03 -9.33
N ILE A 177 -16.19 5.78 -8.99
CA ILE A 177 -17.25 6.20 -9.90
C ILE A 177 -17.33 7.72 -9.91
N SER A 178 -18.05 8.28 -10.88
CA SER A 178 -18.29 9.73 -10.92
C SER A 178 -18.99 10.19 -9.64
N GLY A 179 -18.29 11.02 -8.85
CA GLY A 179 -18.82 11.60 -7.62
C GLY A 179 -18.58 10.80 -6.33
N ASP A 180 -17.96 9.62 -6.43
CA ASP A 180 -17.53 8.83 -5.26
C ASP A 180 -16.19 8.14 -5.56
N TYR A 181 -15.22 8.36 -4.72
CA TYR A 181 -13.83 8.00 -4.99
C TYR A 181 -13.30 6.82 -4.16
N GLY A 182 -14.14 6.20 -3.33
CA GLY A 182 -13.79 5.01 -2.56
C GLY A 182 -12.46 5.10 -1.78
N ALA A 183 -11.97 3.96 -1.32
CA ALA A 183 -10.69 3.85 -0.59
C ALA A 183 -9.65 3.04 -1.39
N GLN A 184 -8.41 3.51 -1.41
CA GLN A 184 -7.29 2.84 -2.07
C GLN A 184 -6.64 1.80 -1.16
N GLY A 185 -6.23 0.66 -1.71
CA GLY A 185 -5.41 -0.35 -1.04
C GLY A 185 -4.00 0.15 -0.71
N GLY A 186 -3.38 -0.41 0.30
CA GLY A 186 -1.97 -0.16 0.61
C GLY A 186 -1.05 -0.73 -0.46
N SER A 187 0.05 -0.05 -0.77
CA SER A 187 1.06 -0.60 -1.68
C SER A 187 1.97 -1.60 -0.97
N GLY A 188 2.75 -2.36 -1.71
CA GLY A 188 3.65 -3.39 -1.18
C GLY A 188 4.38 -4.11 -2.29
N TRP A 189 5.07 -5.23 -1.98
CA TRP A 189 5.56 -6.13 -3.03
C TRP A 189 4.45 -6.44 -4.03
N TYR A 190 3.26 -6.75 -3.49
CA TYR A 190 1.99 -6.54 -4.18
C TYR A 190 1.08 -5.68 -3.30
N GLY A 191 0.31 -4.80 -3.92
CA GLY A 191 -0.62 -3.93 -3.20
C GLY A 191 -1.95 -4.59 -2.91
N GLY A 192 -2.62 -4.18 -1.85
CA GLY A 192 -3.98 -4.60 -1.50
C GLY A 192 -5.03 -4.05 -2.45
N GLY A 193 -6.21 -4.63 -2.48
CA GLY A 193 -7.34 -4.17 -3.28
C GLY A 193 -7.99 -2.91 -2.71
N GLY A 194 -8.49 -2.07 -3.57
CA GLY A 194 -9.32 -0.91 -3.21
C GLY A 194 -10.78 -1.28 -2.96
N CYS A 195 -11.58 -0.29 -2.66
CA CYS A 195 -13.04 -0.42 -2.61
C CYS A 195 -13.73 0.82 -3.17
N GLU A 196 -14.96 0.63 -3.63
CA GLU A 196 -15.90 1.67 -4.02
C GLU A 196 -16.77 2.09 -2.83
N PHE A 197 -17.33 3.28 -2.85
CA PHE A 197 -18.20 3.81 -1.80
C PHE A 197 -17.57 3.73 -0.39
N SER A 198 -18.43 3.52 0.58
CA SER A 198 -18.14 3.45 2.00
C SER A 198 -17.45 2.17 2.45
N GLY A 199 -16.71 1.52 1.58
CA GLY A 199 -15.99 0.29 1.90
C GLY A 199 -14.63 0.51 2.55
N THR A 200 -13.93 -0.57 2.78
CA THR A 200 -12.57 -0.58 3.32
C THR A 200 -11.64 -1.31 2.36
N SER A 201 -10.39 -0.91 2.31
CA SER A 201 -9.42 -1.46 1.37
C SER A 201 -8.41 -2.37 2.05
N GLY A 202 -7.78 -3.25 1.28
CA GLY A 202 -6.79 -4.21 1.75
C GLY A 202 -5.40 -3.62 1.95
N GLY A 203 -4.59 -4.23 2.80
CA GLY A 203 -3.18 -3.91 2.98
C GLY A 203 -2.26 -4.57 1.95
N GLY A 204 -1.09 -3.98 1.70
CA GLY A 204 -0.06 -4.53 0.83
C GLY A 204 0.75 -5.64 1.50
N SER A 205 1.43 -6.48 0.70
CA SER A 205 2.36 -7.49 1.17
C SER A 205 3.78 -6.94 1.30
N ALA A 206 4.61 -7.65 2.03
CA ALA A 206 6.04 -7.40 2.17
C ALA A 206 6.89 -8.37 1.30
N TYR A 207 8.18 -8.09 1.24
CA TYR A 207 9.21 -8.89 0.61
C TYR A 207 10.52 -8.76 1.40
#